data_5f82a822522c640ab040b829f8687cd3
#
_entry.id   5f82a822522c640ab040b829f8687cd3
#
_cell.length_a   1.000
_cell.length_b   1.000
_cell.length_c   1.000
_cell.angle_alpha   90.00
_cell.angle_beta   90.00
_cell.angle_gamma   90.00
#
_symmetry.space_group_name_H-M   'P 1'
#
loop_
_entity.id
_entity.type
_entity.pdbx_description
1 polymer ?
#
loop_
_entity_poly.entity_id
_entity_poly.type
_entity_poly.pdbx_seq_one_letter_code
_entity_poly.pdbx_strand_id
1 'polypeptide(L)'
;MAKKGLLLCVCQGTCPSFQQMNIFEVGNAIRREKLVDYVAVHPQLCAKDGDSFLSTLLKNGETDNLYVAACDPDMQVKMFRDAFDDAGFDKAKLTGVDIRNMDTDQAVLAIKDMIAATPA
;
A
#
# COMPACT_ATOMS: atom_id res chain seq x y z
N MET A 1 -1.53 8.13 18.69
CA MET A 1 -1.73 8.99 17.52
C MET A 1 -1.97 8.17 16.28
N ALA A 2 -2.92 8.59 15.47
CA ALA A 2 -3.23 7.90 14.24
C ALA A 2 -2.10 8.06 13.23
N LYS A 3 -1.57 6.94 12.71
CA LYS A 3 -0.55 6.95 11.65
C LYS A 3 -1.14 6.39 10.37
N LYS A 4 -0.81 7.05 9.27
CA LYS A 4 -1.18 6.62 7.92
C LYS A 4 0.05 6.05 7.24
N GLY A 5 -0.06 4.84 6.71
CA GLY A 5 1.02 4.19 5.99
C GLY A 5 0.64 3.89 4.55
N LEU A 6 1.58 4.06 3.63
CA LEU A 6 1.41 3.68 2.23
C LEU A 6 2.37 2.55 1.90
N LEU A 7 1.83 1.45 1.40
CA LEU A 7 2.62 0.33 0.89
C LEU A 7 2.47 0.26 -0.62
N LEU A 8 3.60 0.13 -1.30
CA LEU A 8 3.67 -0.03 -2.74
C LEU A 8 4.17 -1.44 -3.04
N CYS A 9 3.39 -2.20 -3.80
CA CYS A 9 3.75 -3.56 -4.20
C CYS A 9 3.96 -3.59 -5.71
N VAL A 10 5.12 -4.05 -6.15
CA VAL A 10 5.51 -4.00 -7.56
C VAL A 10 5.55 -5.39 -8.22
N CYS A 11 4.99 -6.38 -7.55
CA CYS A 11 4.89 -7.74 -8.09
C CYS A 11 6.24 -8.24 -8.62
N GLN A 12 7.24 -8.32 -7.72
CA GLN A 12 8.64 -8.71 -7.97
C GLN A 12 9.43 -7.73 -8.84
N GLY A 13 8.83 -6.59 -9.22
CA GLY A 13 9.50 -5.61 -10.06
C GLY A 13 9.58 -6.00 -11.54
N THR A 14 9.05 -7.17 -11.92
CA THR A 14 9.11 -7.65 -13.31
C THR A 14 7.76 -7.75 -13.99
N CYS A 15 6.66 -7.50 -13.25
CA CYS A 15 5.33 -7.55 -13.84
C CYS A 15 5.18 -6.44 -14.89
N PRO A 16 4.76 -6.78 -16.13
CA PRO A 16 4.59 -5.75 -17.17
C PRO A 16 3.66 -4.61 -16.79
N SER A 17 2.71 -4.85 -15.88
CA SER A 17 1.74 -3.84 -15.46
C SER A 17 2.36 -2.68 -14.70
N PHE A 18 3.59 -2.82 -14.20
CA PHE A 18 4.26 -1.79 -13.41
C PHE A 18 5.49 -1.20 -14.10
N GLN A 19 5.70 -1.50 -15.38
CA GLN A 19 6.93 -1.07 -16.08
C GLN A 19 6.86 0.36 -16.61
N GLN A 20 5.68 0.96 -16.67
CA GLN A 20 5.51 2.32 -17.20
C GLN A 20 5.70 3.40 -16.14
N MET A 21 5.87 3.02 -14.87
CA MET A 21 6.03 3.97 -13.78
C MET A 21 7.39 3.79 -13.10
N ASN A 22 7.88 4.88 -12.52
CA ASN A 22 8.99 4.81 -11.58
C ASN A 22 8.43 4.76 -10.17
N ILE A 23 8.40 3.55 -9.59
CA ILE A 23 7.74 3.34 -8.29
C ILE A 23 8.38 4.15 -7.17
N PHE A 24 9.68 4.40 -7.25
CA PHE A 24 10.38 5.19 -6.24
C PHE A 24 9.98 6.66 -6.32
N GLU A 25 9.78 7.20 -7.52
CA GLU A 25 9.26 8.56 -7.67
C GLU A 25 7.82 8.67 -7.20
N VAL A 26 7.00 7.64 -7.43
CA VAL A 26 5.64 7.60 -6.92
C VAL A 26 5.64 7.73 -5.40
N GLY A 27 6.42 6.90 -4.71
CA GLY A 27 6.53 6.94 -3.26
C GLY A 27 7.09 8.26 -2.74
N ASN A 28 8.12 8.78 -3.41
CA ASN A 28 8.74 10.04 -3.00
C ASN A 28 7.81 11.24 -3.16
N ALA A 29 7.00 11.26 -4.21
CA ALA A 29 6.03 12.35 -4.41
C ALA A 29 5.02 12.40 -3.27
N ILE A 30 4.50 11.25 -2.86
CA ILE A 30 3.54 11.18 -1.76
C ILE A 30 4.20 11.56 -0.43
N ARG A 31 5.41 11.07 -0.20
CA ARG A 31 6.15 11.37 1.03
C ARG A 31 6.49 12.85 1.16
N ARG A 32 6.88 13.50 0.06
CA ARG A 32 7.23 14.92 0.07
C ARG A 32 6.06 15.82 0.45
N GLU A 33 4.84 15.42 0.09
CA GLU A 33 3.64 16.19 0.43
C GLU A 33 3.11 15.87 1.83
N LYS A 34 3.75 14.94 2.54
CA LYS A 34 3.41 14.58 3.92
C LYS A 34 1.96 14.11 4.07
N LEU A 35 1.45 13.44 3.05
CA LEU A 35 0.08 12.90 3.05
C LEU A 35 -0.04 11.66 3.93
N VAL A 36 1.07 10.95 4.13
CA VAL A 36 1.15 9.76 4.98
C VAL A 36 2.36 9.87 5.89
N ASP A 37 2.39 9.08 6.96
CA ASP A 37 3.49 9.09 7.92
C ASP A 37 4.68 8.27 7.45
N TYR A 38 4.45 7.24 6.64
CA TYR A 38 5.52 6.44 6.06
C TYR A 38 5.13 5.86 4.70
N VAL A 39 6.13 5.58 3.89
CA VAL A 39 5.98 4.89 2.60
C VAL A 39 6.97 3.73 2.56
N ALA A 40 6.50 2.56 2.19
CA ALA A 40 7.35 1.39 2.01
C ALA A 40 7.06 0.72 0.68
N VAL A 41 8.09 0.16 0.05
CA VAL A 41 7.97 -0.62 -1.18
C VAL A 41 8.28 -2.07 -0.85
N HIS A 42 7.39 -2.98 -1.24
CA HIS A 42 7.60 -4.41 -1.06
C HIS A 42 7.55 -5.09 -2.43
N PRO A 43 8.46 -6.03 -2.70
CA PRO A 43 8.48 -6.71 -4.00
C PRO A 43 7.20 -7.48 -4.30
N GLN A 44 6.60 -8.12 -3.29
CA GLN A 44 5.39 -8.92 -3.50
C GLN A 44 4.68 -9.17 -2.17
N LEU A 45 3.71 -8.32 -1.84
CA LEU A 45 2.97 -8.43 -0.58
C LEU A 45 2.12 -9.70 -0.48
N CYS A 46 1.71 -10.25 -1.61
CA CYS A 46 0.90 -11.47 -1.63
C CYS A 46 1.70 -12.75 -1.42
N ALA A 47 3.03 -12.67 -1.32
CA ALA A 47 3.87 -13.81 -1.03
C ALA A 47 4.01 -14.04 0.47
N LYS A 48 4.60 -15.17 0.85
CA LYS A 48 4.73 -15.56 2.26
C LYS A 48 5.52 -14.54 3.08
N ASP A 49 6.58 -13.97 2.53
CA ASP A 49 7.34 -12.92 3.19
C ASP A 49 6.56 -11.61 3.29
N GLY A 50 5.61 -11.39 2.38
CA GLY A 50 4.68 -10.27 2.47
C GLY A 50 3.77 -10.37 3.69
N ASP A 51 3.25 -11.56 3.98
CA ASP A 51 2.46 -11.81 5.19
C ASP A 51 3.28 -11.53 6.44
N SER A 52 4.52 -12.00 6.50
CA SER A 52 5.42 -11.76 7.63
C SER A 52 5.72 -10.28 7.79
N PHE A 53 5.96 -9.58 6.69
CA PHE A 53 6.21 -8.14 6.69
C PHE A 53 5.00 -7.37 7.23
N LEU A 54 3.80 -7.67 6.72
CA LEU A 54 2.58 -7.01 7.15
C LEU A 54 2.28 -7.26 8.62
N SER A 55 2.40 -8.51 9.05
CA SER A 55 2.16 -8.88 10.44
C SER A 55 3.11 -8.13 11.38
N THR A 56 4.39 -8.09 11.04
CA THR A 56 5.41 -7.38 11.84
C THR A 56 5.12 -5.87 11.87
N LEU A 57 4.80 -5.29 10.71
CA LEU A 57 4.53 -3.86 10.60
C LEU A 57 3.34 -3.44 11.44
N LEU A 58 2.29 -4.26 11.47
CA LEU A 58 1.01 -3.88 12.08
C LEU A 58 0.87 -4.29 13.54
N LYS A 59 1.74 -5.17 14.04
CA LYS A 59 1.64 -5.69 15.41
C LYS A 59 1.78 -4.63 16.50
N ASN A 60 2.53 -3.56 16.21
CA ASN A 60 2.74 -2.53 17.23
C ASN A 60 1.53 -1.61 17.44
N GLY A 61 0.50 -1.73 16.59
CA GLY A 61 -0.73 -0.96 16.72
C GLY A 61 -0.62 0.51 16.39
N GLU A 62 0.48 0.97 15.79
CA GLU A 62 0.68 2.38 15.48
C GLU A 62 -0.02 2.82 14.20
N THR A 63 -0.24 1.90 13.24
CA THR A 63 -0.88 2.23 11.97
C THR A 63 -2.40 2.19 12.12
N ASP A 64 -3.05 3.31 11.84
CA ASP A 64 -4.50 3.43 11.88
C ASP A 64 -5.15 3.29 10.52
N ASN A 65 -4.54 3.85 9.49
CA ASN A 65 -5.00 3.73 8.11
C ASN A 65 -3.86 3.19 7.27
N LEU A 66 -4.10 2.06 6.62
CA LEU A 66 -3.13 1.44 5.72
C LEU A 66 -3.61 1.60 4.29
N TYR A 67 -2.81 2.26 3.46
CA TYR A 67 -3.06 2.41 2.04
C TYR A 67 -2.14 1.47 1.28
N VAL A 68 -2.69 0.73 0.33
CA VAL A 68 -1.92 -0.17 -0.52
C VAL A 68 -2.18 0.19 -1.98
N ALA A 69 -1.12 0.54 -2.69
CA ALA A 69 -1.18 0.81 -4.12
C ALA A 69 -0.46 -0.33 -4.84
N ALA A 70 -1.21 -1.12 -5.59
CA ALA A 70 -0.69 -2.32 -6.23
C ALA A 70 -1.66 -2.82 -7.31
N CYS A 71 -1.96 -4.12 -7.28
CA CYS A 71 -2.95 -4.72 -8.17
C CYS A 71 -4.35 -4.66 -7.55
N ASP A 72 -5.23 -5.60 -7.89
CA ASP A 72 -6.63 -5.62 -7.50
C ASP A 72 -6.83 -5.50 -5.99
N PRO A 73 -7.48 -4.41 -5.49
CA PRO A 73 -7.69 -4.22 -4.06
C PRO A 73 -8.58 -5.29 -3.41
N ASP A 74 -9.58 -5.80 -4.11
CA ASP A 74 -10.46 -6.83 -3.57
C ASP A 74 -9.71 -8.12 -3.30
N MET A 75 -8.81 -8.48 -4.21
CA MET A 75 -7.96 -9.65 -4.04
C MET A 75 -7.00 -9.46 -2.87
N GLN A 76 -6.45 -8.26 -2.71
CA GLN A 76 -5.51 -7.95 -1.63
C GLN A 76 -6.15 -8.12 -0.25
N VAL A 77 -7.37 -7.67 -0.07
CA VAL A 77 -8.08 -7.84 1.22
C VAL A 77 -8.14 -9.32 1.60
N LYS A 78 -8.42 -10.18 0.63
CA LYS A 78 -8.48 -11.63 0.86
C LYS A 78 -7.11 -12.21 1.17
N MET A 79 -6.08 -11.75 0.49
CA MET A 79 -4.73 -12.31 0.64
C MET A 79 -4.06 -11.84 1.94
N PHE A 80 -4.42 -10.67 2.44
CA PHE A 80 -3.83 -10.12 3.65
C PHE A 80 -4.57 -10.55 4.93
N ARG A 81 -5.63 -11.32 4.81
CA ARG A 81 -6.47 -11.70 5.94
C ARG A 81 -5.68 -12.33 7.09
N ASP A 82 -4.81 -13.27 6.77
CA ASP A 82 -4.05 -13.99 7.81
C ASP A 82 -3.07 -13.07 8.53
N ALA A 83 -2.43 -12.16 7.80
CA ALA A 83 -1.52 -11.18 8.39
C ALA A 83 -2.28 -10.21 9.30
N PHE A 84 -3.46 -9.77 8.88
CA PHE A 84 -4.27 -8.86 9.69
C PHE A 84 -4.80 -9.54 10.95
N ASP A 85 -5.22 -10.80 10.86
CA ASP A 85 -5.66 -11.57 12.01
C ASP A 85 -4.51 -11.75 13.00
N ASP A 86 -3.33 -12.09 12.52
CA ASP A 86 -2.16 -12.30 13.36
C ASP A 86 -1.72 -11.00 14.06
N ALA A 87 -1.84 -9.87 13.39
CA ALA A 87 -1.44 -8.57 13.92
C ALA A 87 -2.56 -7.88 14.72
N GLY A 88 -3.79 -8.39 14.66
CA GLY A 88 -4.94 -7.72 15.27
C GLY A 88 -5.36 -6.45 14.55
N PHE A 89 -5.13 -6.37 13.25
CA PHE A 89 -5.45 -5.19 12.46
C PHE A 89 -6.84 -5.30 11.84
N ASP A 90 -7.65 -4.26 11.99
CA ASP A 90 -9.00 -4.23 11.42
C ASP A 90 -8.93 -3.98 9.91
N LYS A 91 -9.46 -4.92 9.13
CA LYS A 91 -9.47 -4.80 7.65
C LYS A 91 -10.24 -3.58 7.15
N ALA A 92 -11.14 -3.03 7.94
CA ALA A 92 -11.87 -1.81 7.58
C ALA A 92 -10.95 -0.58 7.49
N LYS A 93 -9.75 -0.68 8.05
CA LYS A 93 -8.74 0.38 8.00
C LYS A 93 -7.80 0.25 6.80
N LEU A 94 -8.01 -0.74 5.95
CA LEU A 94 -7.27 -0.92 4.71
C LEU A 94 -8.01 -0.24 3.56
N THR A 95 -7.30 0.56 2.79
CA THR A 95 -7.81 1.13 1.55
C THR A 95 -6.81 0.83 0.44
N GLY A 96 -7.28 0.26 -0.66
CA GLY A 96 -6.42 -0.12 -1.76
C GLY A 96 -6.77 0.60 -3.05
N VAL A 97 -5.78 0.76 -3.91
CA VAL A 97 -5.96 1.30 -5.26
C VAL A 97 -5.17 0.48 -6.25
N ASP A 98 -5.77 0.21 -7.40
CA ASP A 98 -5.13 -0.48 -8.52
C ASP A 98 -4.38 0.53 -9.37
N ILE A 99 -3.04 0.40 -9.40
CA ILE A 99 -2.20 1.31 -10.19
C ILE A 99 -1.53 0.59 -11.37
N ARG A 100 -2.03 -0.58 -11.74
CA ARG A 100 -1.49 -1.32 -12.88
C ARG A 100 -1.66 -0.51 -14.16
N ASN A 101 -0.64 -0.59 -15.03
CA ASN A 101 -0.64 0.05 -16.36
C ASN A 101 -0.72 1.58 -16.32
N MET A 102 -0.37 2.18 -15.20
CA MET A 102 -0.28 3.63 -15.06
C MET A 102 1.15 4.12 -15.24
N ASP A 103 1.31 5.34 -15.71
CA ASP A 103 2.61 6.01 -15.65
C ASP A 103 2.80 6.63 -14.25
N THR A 104 3.96 7.22 -14.02
CA THR A 104 4.31 7.79 -12.71
C THR A 104 3.28 8.83 -12.25
N ASP A 105 2.92 9.76 -13.12
CA ASP A 105 2.00 10.85 -12.77
C ASP A 105 0.60 10.33 -12.49
N GLN A 106 0.12 9.38 -13.29
CA GLN A 106 -1.19 8.77 -13.09
C GLN A 106 -1.26 8.02 -11.76
N ALA A 107 -0.21 7.29 -11.41
CA ALA A 107 -0.16 6.55 -10.15
C ALA A 107 -0.14 7.50 -8.96
N VAL A 108 0.63 8.58 -9.01
CA VAL A 108 0.67 9.60 -7.96
C VAL A 108 -0.71 10.21 -7.75
N LEU A 109 -1.38 10.58 -8.84
CA LEU A 109 -2.71 11.18 -8.74
C LEU A 109 -3.74 10.22 -8.15
N ALA A 110 -3.72 8.95 -8.58
CA ALA A 110 -4.63 7.94 -8.07
C ALA A 110 -4.46 7.73 -6.56
N ILE A 111 -3.22 7.71 -6.09
CA ILE A 111 -2.91 7.56 -4.67
C ILE A 111 -3.36 8.78 -3.88
N LYS A 112 -3.11 9.98 -4.40
CA LYS A 112 -3.56 11.23 -3.75
C LYS A 112 -5.07 11.27 -3.62
N ASP A 113 -5.79 10.89 -4.66
CA ASP A 113 -7.26 10.86 -4.65
C ASP A 113 -7.76 9.86 -3.61
N MET A 114 -7.12 8.69 -3.51
CA MET A 114 -7.47 7.69 -2.52
C MET A 114 -7.30 8.22 -1.09
N ILE A 115 -6.19 8.87 -0.82
CA ILE A 115 -5.90 9.41 0.51
C ILE A 115 -6.88 10.54 0.84
N ALA A 116 -7.16 11.42 -0.12
CA ALA A 116 -8.08 12.54 0.07
C ALA A 116 -9.52 12.07 0.31
N ALA A 117 -9.92 10.94 -0.25
CA ALA A 117 -11.26 10.39 -0.10
C ALA A 117 -11.48 9.72 1.27
N THR A 118 -10.41 9.42 2.00
CA THR A 118 -10.50 8.77 3.30
C THR A 118 -10.80 9.81 4.38
N PRO A 119 -11.85 9.62 5.19
CA PRO A 119 -12.13 10.56 6.30
C PRO A 119 -10.96 10.63 7.27
N ALA A 120 -10.71 11.82 7.77
CA ALA A 120 -9.63 12.05 8.73
C ALA A 120 -9.91 11.36 10.08
#